data_82daacf39ff3f6e76f51897e0ee41d8b
#
_entry.id   82daacf39ff3f6e76f51897e0ee41d8b
#
_cell.length_a   1.000
_cell.length_b   1.000
_cell.length_c   1.000
_cell.angle_alpha   90.00
_cell.angle_beta   90.00
_cell.angle_gamma   90.00
#
_symmetry.space_group_name_H-M   'P 1'
#
loop_
_entity.id
_entity.type
_entity.pdbx_description
1 polymer ?
#
loop_
_entity_poly.entity_id
_entity_poly.type
_entity_poly.pdbx_seq_one_letter_code
_entity_poly.pdbx_strand_id
1 'polypeptide(L)'
;MKSKDILKDLIESIVCGELEVNSKFPSESNLAQKYECNRHTIRKVMDVLIERGYARKSHGGPTFVNELPCTYSLNLSSQYDLYSAKDIHTKVLNLKQIVADDNICEKLQIDKGSKVWYITRLRCINTKIDHIEYIYMPISLFPNLTKQNCEASLLSYIEYDNDYEISHGIKNISAVILTNEEMELSNKQDSNLAIQVENIGYLTNGRVYEYSINKHFNNSIVYYAKR
;
A
#
# COMPACT_ATOMS: atom_id res chain seq x y z
N MET A 1 -9.22 21.48 6.78
CA MET A 1 -8.99 20.13 6.13
C MET A 1 -8.67 19.09 7.18
N LYS A 2 -9.09 17.82 6.97
CA LYS A 2 -8.70 16.70 7.85
C LYS A 2 -7.22 16.36 7.60
N SER A 3 -6.52 15.84 8.60
CA SER A 3 -5.08 15.45 8.46
C SER A 3 -4.82 14.46 7.31
N LYS A 4 -5.76 13.55 7.03
CA LYS A 4 -5.70 12.60 5.92
C LYS A 4 -5.67 13.30 4.55
N ASP A 5 -6.49 14.36 4.37
CA ASP A 5 -6.55 15.12 3.11
C ASP A 5 -5.25 15.89 2.86
N ILE A 6 -4.68 16.48 3.93
CA ILE A 6 -3.39 17.20 3.85
C ILE A 6 -2.25 16.23 3.52
N LEU A 7 -2.26 15.05 4.13
CA LEU A 7 -1.27 14.00 3.85
C LEU A 7 -1.32 13.60 2.37
N LYS A 8 -2.52 13.36 1.85
CA LYS A 8 -2.74 13.01 0.45
C LYS A 8 -2.22 14.08 -0.49
N ASP A 9 -2.59 15.35 -0.28
CA ASP A 9 -2.17 16.49 -1.11
C ASP A 9 -0.63 16.65 -1.12
N LEU A 10 0.02 16.49 0.03
CA LEU A 10 1.48 16.57 0.11
C LEU A 10 2.19 15.40 -0.59
N ILE A 11 1.63 14.19 -0.49
CA ILE A 11 2.16 13.02 -1.23
C ILE A 11 2.00 13.25 -2.73
N GLU A 12 0.84 13.71 -3.19
CA GLU A 12 0.59 14.04 -4.60
C GLU A 12 1.58 15.11 -5.10
N SER A 13 1.82 16.18 -4.32
CA SER A 13 2.79 17.24 -4.65
C SER A 13 4.23 16.71 -4.78
N ILE A 14 4.62 15.72 -3.97
CA ILE A 14 5.93 15.05 -4.09
C ILE A 14 5.98 14.19 -5.35
N VAL A 15 4.95 13.37 -5.58
CA VAL A 15 4.89 12.43 -6.71
C VAL A 15 4.82 13.17 -8.05
N CYS A 16 4.08 14.28 -8.11
CA CYS A 16 4.00 15.13 -9.32
C CYS A 16 5.23 16.03 -9.52
N GLY A 17 6.17 16.06 -8.57
CA GLY A 17 7.39 16.88 -8.67
C GLY A 17 7.20 18.36 -8.31
N GLU A 18 6.03 18.77 -7.82
CA GLU A 18 5.83 20.14 -7.29
C GLU A 18 6.73 20.41 -6.07
N LEU A 19 6.91 19.38 -5.24
CA LEU A 19 7.93 19.34 -4.20
C LEU A 19 9.11 18.51 -4.72
N GLU A 20 10.15 19.21 -5.18
CA GLU A 20 11.31 18.58 -5.79
C GLU A 20 12.08 17.69 -4.80
N VAL A 21 12.61 16.59 -5.28
CA VAL A 21 13.49 15.69 -4.52
C VAL A 21 14.69 16.48 -3.97
N ASN A 22 15.04 16.19 -2.72
CA ASN A 22 16.06 16.89 -1.96
C ASN A 22 15.78 18.39 -1.68
N SER A 23 14.63 18.91 -2.08
CA SER A 23 14.20 20.25 -1.69
C SER A 23 13.74 20.28 -0.22
N LYS A 24 13.76 21.47 0.36
CA LYS A 24 13.29 21.71 1.72
C LYS A 24 11.76 21.86 1.74
N PHE A 25 11.09 21.12 2.62
CA PHE A 25 9.67 21.37 2.87
C PHE A 25 9.41 22.79 3.35
N PRO A 26 8.26 23.39 3.00
CA PRO A 26 7.78 24.60 3.64
C PRO A 26 7.71 24.43 5.16
N SER A 27 7.87 25.50 5.93
CA SER A 27 7.80 25.41 7.39
C SER A 27 6.43 24.92 7.87
N GLU A 28 6.38 24.27 9.05
CA GLU A 28 5.11 23.85 9.68
C GLU A 28 4.12 25.03 9.78
N SER A 29 4.62 26.26 9.93
CA SER A 29 3.81 27.47 9.98
C SER A 29 3.18 27.81 8.63
N ASN A 30 3.98 27.74 7.55
CA ASN A 30 3.51 28.03 6.21
C ASN A 30 2.48 26.97 5.75
N LEU A 31 2.75 25.69 6.07
CA LEU A 31 1.80 24.60 5.78
C LEU A 31 0.51 24.78 6.59
N ALA A 32 0.61 25.13 7.88
CA ALA A 32 -0.58 25.40 8.71
C ALA A 32 -1.44 26.54 8.16
N GLN A 33 -0.81 27.58 7.62
CA GLN A 33 -1.50 28.67 6.94
C GLN A 33 -2.10 28.20 5.60
N LYS A 34 -1.34 27.48 4.75
CA LYS A 34 -1.82 26.97 3.45
C LYS A 34 -3.07 26.10 3.61
N TYR A 35 -3.09 25.22 4.63
CA TYR A 35 -4.18 24.26 4.86
C TYR A 35 -5.23 24.71 5.89
N GLU A 36 -5.13 25.95 6.36
CA GLU A 36 -6.06 26.54 7.36
C GLU A 36 -6.26 25.60 8.58
N CYS A 37 -5.15 25.08 9.13
CA CYS A 37 -5.17 24.19 10.26
C CYS A 37 -4.13 24.57 11.31
N ASN A 38 -4.13 23.90 12.47
CA ASN A 38 -3.14 24.16 13.51
C ASN A 38 -1.80 23.44 13.21
N ARG A 39 -0.71 23.95 13.79
CA ARG A 39 0.64 23.37 13.62
C ARG A 39 0.75 21.94 14.11
N HIS A 40 -0.04 21.55 15.12
CA HIS A 40 -0.02 20.20 15.64
C HIS A 40 -0.54 19.19 14.58
N THR A 41 -1.57 19.57 13.81
CA THR A 41 -2.06 18.77 12.68
C THR A 41 -0.97 18.60 11.62
N ILE A 42 -0.30 19.69 11.24
CA ILE A 42 0.81 19.63 10.28
C ILE A 42 1.95 18.74 10.80
N ARG A 43 2.31 18.86 12.08
CA ARG A 43 3.37 18.03 12.67
C ARG A 43 3.05 16.55 12.58
N LYS A 44 1.81 16.14 12.91
CA LYS A 44 1.35 14.75 12.74
C LYS A 44 1.47 14.27 11.28
N VAL A 45 1.08 15.12 10.32
CA VAL A 45 1.20 14.79 8.89
C VAL A 45 2.68 14.65 8.48
N MET A 46 3.55 15.57 8.93
CA MET A 46 4.97 15.50 8.65
C MET A 46 5.63 14.26 9.28
N ASP A 47 5.22 13.86 10.49
CA ASP A 47 5.70 12.64 11.13
C ASP A 47 5.32 11.40 10.31
N VAL A 48 4.09 11.34 9.78
CA VAL A 48 3.64 10.26 8.89
C VAL A 48 4.43 10.26 7.56
N LEU A 49 4.68 11.44 6.96
CA LEU A 49 5.50 11.53 5.74
C LEU A 49 6.93 11.02 5.98
N ILE A 50 7.51 11.32 7.15
CA ILE A 50 8.84 10.83 7.53
C ILE A 50 8.80 9.31 7.78
N GLU A 51 7.79 8.82 8.48
CA GLU A 51 7.60 7.40 8.75
C GLU A 51 7.44 6.59 7.46
N ARG A 52 6.68 7.12 6.51
CA ARG A 52 6.46 6.49 5.20
C ARG A 52 7.64 6.70 4.22
N GLY A 53 8.67 7.43 4.60
CA GLY A 53 9.88 7.65 3.80
C GLY A 53 9.77 8.74 2.72
N TYR A 54 8.67 9.50 2.67
CA TYR A 54 8.51 10.63 1.74
C TYR A 54 9.36 11.84 2.12
N ALA A 55 9.72 11.93 3.40
CA ALA A 55 10.50 13.02 3.94
C ALA A 55 11.58 12.52 4.91
N ARG A 56 12.63 13.31 5.11
CA ARG A 56 13.65 13.10 6.13
C ARG A 56 13.88 14.37 6.92
N LYS A 57 14.09 14.23 8.21
CA LYS A 57 14.41 15.34 9.10
C LYS A 57 15.92 15.39 9.35
N SER A 58 16.52 16.54 9.15
CA SER A 58 17.86 16.79 9.65
C SER A 58 17.82 17.00 11.15
N HIS A 59 18.82 16.50 11.89
CA HIS A 59 18.87 16.58 13.35
C HIS A 59 18.77 18.06 13.82
N GLY A 60 17.67 18.45 14.47
CA GLY A 60 17.39 19.83 14.88
C GLY A 60 17.14 20.82 13.74
N GLY A 61 17.05 20.34 12.48
CA GLY A 61 16.99 21.16 11.28
C GLY A 61 15.68 21.00 10.47
N PRO A 62 15.71 21.52 9.22
CA PRO A 62 14.58 21.44 8.32
C PRO A 62 14.28 20.01 7.85
N THR A 63 13.05 19.81 7.37
CA THR A 63 12.62 18.58 6.73
C THR A 63 12.83 18.71 5.22
N PHE A 64 13.33 17.65 4.59
CA PHE A 64 13.60 17.58 3.15
C PHE A 64 12.75 16.49 2.51
N VAL A 65 12.44 16.68 1.23
CA VAL A 65 11.81 15.65 0.39
C VAL A 65 12.84 14.55 0.13
N ASN A 66 12.45 13.30 0.34
CA ASN A 66 13.30 12.16 0.01
C ASN A 66 13.26 11.86 -1.49
N GLU A 67 14.36 11.32 -2.00
CA GLU A 67 14.34 10.56 -3.24
C GLU A 67 13.51 9.30 -2.99
N LEU A 68 12.31 9.26 -3.57
CA LEU A 68 11.48 8.06 -3.48
C LEU A 68 12.17 6.95 -4.26
N PRO A 69 12.47 5.81 -3.64
CA PRO A 69 12.94 4.68 -4.42
C PRO A 69 11.83 4.32 -5.40
N CYS A 70 12.14 4.36 -6.69
CA CYS A 70 11.21 4.00 -7.77
C CYS A 70 10.74 2.54 -7.73
N THR A 71 11.07 1.80 -6.67
CA THR A 71 10.81 0.38 -6.51
C THR A 71 10.34 0.09 -5.08
N TYR A 72 9.15 -0.48 -4.98
CA TYR A 72 8.55 -1.22 -3.87
C TYR A 72 8.95 -0.83 -2.45
N SER A 73 8.22 0.07 -1.87
CA SER A 73 8.21 0.22 -0.42
C SER A 73 7.41 -0.94 0.20
N LEU A 74 8.00 -1.65 1.15
CA LEU A 74 7.29 -2.58 2.03
C LEU A 74 6.39 -1.86 3.05
N ASN A 75 6.35 -0.54 2.98
CA ASN A 75 5.47 0.26 3.82
C ASN A 75 4.00 -0.02 3.48
N LEU A 76 3.11 0.29 4.40
CA LEU A 76 1.66 0.21 4.23
C LEU A 76 1.11 1.30 3.29
N SER A 77 1.98 2.03 2.61
CA SER A 77 1.59 3.00 1.59
C SER A 77 1.07 2.29 0.35
N SER A 78 -0.01 2.81 -0.22
CA SER A 78 -0.50 2.37 -1.51
C SER A 78 0.57 2.61 -2.59
N GLN A 79 0.66 1.75 -3.60
CA GLN A 79 1.47 2.06 -4.79
C GLN A 79 1.02 3.35 -5.48
N TYR A 80 -0.25 3.73 -5.33
CA TYR A 80 -0.76 5.03 -5.76
C TYR A 80 -0.08 6.21 -5.08
N ASP A 81 0.52 5.98 -3.90
CA ASP A 81 1.28 7.00 -3.18
C ASP A 81 2.71 7.16 -3.73
N LEU A 82 3.20 6.20 -4.53
CA LEU A 82 4.58 6.16 -5.05
C LEU A 82 4.69 6.51 -6.54
N TYR A 83 3.61 6.33 -7.28
CA TYR A 83 3.55 6.61 -8.72
C TYR A 83 2.42 7.57 -9.02
N SER A 84 2.54 8.34 -10.09
CA SER A 84 1.37 9.09 -10.54
C SER A 84 0.24 8.10 -10.85
N ALA A 85 -0.98 8.45 -10.51
CA ALA A 85 -2.14 7.58 -10.73
C ALA A 85 -2.32 7.17 -12.22
N LYS A 86 -1.63 7.85 -13.13
CA LYS A 86 -1.62 7.56 -14.58
C LYS A 86 -0.74 6.38 -14.96
N ASP A 87 0.21 6.02 -14.09
CA ASP A 87 1.22 5.00 -14.39
C ASP A 87 0.89 3.64 -13.80
N ILE A 88 -0.12 3.57 -12.93
CA ILE A 88 -0.54 2.33 -12.27
C ILE A 88 -1.87 1.86 -12.84
N HIS A 89 -1.87 0.62 -13.32
CA HIS A 89 -3.07 -0.06 -13.75
C HIS A 89 -3.26 -1.35 -12.96
N THR A 90 -4.47 -1.54 -12.44
CA THR A 90 -4.85 -2.77 -11.75
C THR A 90 -5.87 -3.51 -12.59
N LYS A 91 -5.56 -4.76 -12.95
CA LYS A 91 -6.51 -5.67 -13.59
C LYS A 91 -6.98 -6.70 -12.59
N VAL A 92 -8.27 -6.69 -12.25
CA VAL A 92 -8.88 -7.71 -11.40
C VAL A 92 -9.15 -8.95 -12.26
N LEU A 93 -8.47 -10.05 -11.94
CA LEU A 93 -8.65 -11.34 -12.59
C LEU A 93 -9.79 -12.13 -11.95
N ASN A 94 -9.95 -12.04 -10.63
CA ASN A 94 -10.96 -12.75 -9.88
C ASN A 94 -11.45 -11.91 -8.70
N LEU A 95 -12.75 -11.97 -8.45
CA LEU A 95 -13.40 -11.45 -7.24
C LEU A 95 -14.55 -12.38 -6.91
N LYS A 96 -14.42 -13.16 -5.86
CA LYS A 96 -15.46 -14.09 -5.43
C LYS A 96 -15.51 -14.26 -3.92
N GLN A 97 -16.65 -14.65 -3.42
CA GLN A 97 -16.81 -15.07 -2.04
C GLN A 97 -16.47 -16.55 -1.92
N ILE A 98 -15.66 -16.90 -0.95
CA ILE A 98 -15.32 -18.28 -0.62
C ILE A 98 -15.49 -18.51 0.89
N VAL A 99 -15.67 -19.76 1.29
CA VAL A 99 -15.51 -20.16 2.68
C VAL A 99 -14.02 -20.29 2.95
N ALA A 100 -13.54 -19.64 4.02
CA ALA A 100 -12.15 -19.69 4.41
C ALA A 100 -11.76 -21.11 4.85
N ASP A 101 -10.63 -21.60 4.36
CA ASP A 101 -10.01 -22.82 4.89
C ASP A 101 -9.33 -22.55 6.24
N ASP A 102 -8.83 -23.62 6.89
CA ASP A 102 -8.23 -23.52 8.21
C ASP A 102 -7.02 -22.55 8.24
N ASN A 103 -6.20 -22.53 7.18
CA ASN A 103 -5.05 -21.62 7.09
C ASN A 103 -5.49 -20.15 6.95
N ILE A 104 -6.46 -19.86 6.09
CA ILE A 104 -7.00 -18.51 5.92
C ILE A 104 -7.69 -18.05 7.22
N CYS A 105 -8.42 -18.93 7.89
CA CYS A 105 -9.04 -18.64 9.19
C CYS A 105 -8.00 -18.27 10.24
N GLU A 106 -6.89 -18.99 10.33
CA GLU A 106 -5.78 -18.70 11.25
C GLU A 106 -5.14 -17.35 10.92
N LYS A 107 -4.79 -17.11 9.64
CA LYS A 107 -4.15 -15.87 9.19
C LYS A 107 -5.02 -14.63 9.42
N LEU A 108 -6.31 -14.74 9.15
CA LEU A 108 -7.28 -13.65 9.33
C LEU A 108 -7.86 -13.56 10.75
N GLN A 109 -7.55 -14.52 11.62
CA GLN A 109 -8.08 -14.62 13.00
C GLN A 109 -9.62 -14.59 13.02
N ILE A 110 -10.23 -15.39 12.15
CA ILE A 110 -11.69 -15.54 12.01
C ILE A 110 -12.13 -16.97 12.29
N ASP A 111 -13.41 -17.15 12.64
CA ASP A 111 -13.97 -18.44 12.93
C ASP A 111 -14.04 -19.35 11.70
N LYS A 112 -13.93 -20.67 11.93
CA LYS A 112 -14.15 -21.68 10.88
C LYS A 112 -15.54 -21.53 10.25
N GLY A 113 -15.59 -21.66 8.94
CA GLY A 113 -16.82 -21.46 8.17
C GLY A 113 -17.12 -20.00 7.80
N SER A 114 -16.29 -19.06 8.26
CA SER A 114 -16.40 -17.66 7.85
C SER A 114 -16.20 -17.50 6.34
N LYS A 115 -16.95 -16.56 5.76
CA LYS A 115 -16.79 -16.19 4.35
C LYS A 115 -15.81 -15.04 4.21
N VAL A 116 -14.99 -15.13 3.17
CA VAL A 116 -14.03 -14.09 2.79
C VAL A 116 -14.16 -13.76 1.31
N TRP A 117 -13.79 -12.55 0.97
CA TRP A 117 -13.48 -12.19 -0.40
C TRP A 117 -12.14 -12.81 -0.78
N TYR A 118 -12.11 -13.52 -1.90
CA TYR A 118 -10.89 -13.93 -2.58
C TYR A 118 -10.74 -13.08 -3.84
N ILE A 119 -9.64 -12.34 -3.91
CA ILE A 119 -9.37 -11.38 -4.96
C ILE A 119 -8.04 -11.76 -5.60
N THR A 120 -7.99 -11.82 -6.93
CA THR A 120 -6.73 -11.94 -7.68
C THR A 120 -6.59 -10.72 -8.57
N ARG A 121 -5.47 -10.02 -8.44
CA ARG A 121 -5.19 -8.81 -9.22
C ARG A 121 -3.80 -8.88 -9.86
N LEU A 122 -3.69 -8.34 -11.07
CA LEU A 122 -2.41 -7.99 -11.68
C LEU A 122 -2.18 -6.49 -11.50
N ARG A 123 -0.99 -6.16 -11.02
CA ARG A 123 -0.54 -4.78 -10.91
C ARG A 123 0.45 -4.51 -12.02
N CYS A 124 0.15 -3.46 -12.78
CA CYS A 124 1.00 -3.00 -13.88
C CYS A 124 1.52 -1.61 -13.53
N ILE A 125 2.79 -1.38 -13.79
CA ILE A 125 3.43 -0.07 -13.72
C ILE A 125 3.80 0.31 -15.15
N ASN A 126 3.25 1.43 -15.63
CA ASN A 126 3.25 1.76 -17.06
C ASN A 126 2.65 0.61 -17.88
N THR A 127 3.41 0.02 -18.77
CA THR A 127 2.98 -1.10 -19.64
C THR A 127 3.46 -2.47 -19.15
N LYS A 128 4.22 -2.52 -18.04
CA LYS A 128 4.81 -3.77 -17.55
C LYS A 128 4.02 -4.33 -16.39
N ILE A 129 3.79 -5.64 -16.44
CA ILE A 129 3.21 -6.37 -15.31
C ILE A 129 4.29 -6.49 -14.24
N ASP A 130 3.97 -6.02 -13.05
CA ASP A 130 4.87 -5.88 -11.94
C ASP A 130 4.77 -7.04 -10.95
N HIS A 131 3.56 -7.33 -10.51
CA HIS A 131 3.28 -8.43 -9.61
C HIS A 131 1.83 -8.91 -9.73
N ILE A 132 1.59 -10.11 -9.20
CA ILE A 132 0.27 -10.67 -8.97
C ILE A 132 -0.01 -10.66 -7.46
N GLU A 133 -1.24 -10.32 -7.10
CA GLU A 133 -1.73 -10.28 -5.72
C GLU A 133 -2.86 -11.28 -5.54
N TYR A 134 -2.77 -12.10 -4.51
CA TYR A 134 -3.83 -12.97 -3.99
C TYR A 134 -4.24 -12.43 -2.63
N ILE A 135 -5.47 -11.93 -2.50
CA ILE A 135 -5.91 -11.19 -1.32
C ILE A 135 -7.15 -11.84 -0.73
N TYR A 136 -7.16 -11.99 0.58
CA TYR A 136 -8.27 -12.49 1.37
C TYR A 136 -8.71 -11.41 2.36
N MET A 137 -9.99 -11.03 2.32
CA MET A 137 -10.56 -10.01 3.20
C MET A 137 -11.86 -10.53 3.83
N PRO A 138 -12.07 -10.38 5.16
CA PRO A 138 -13.30 -10.83 5.81
C PRO A 138 -14.53 -10.10 5.26
N ILE A 139 -15.55 -10.82 4.82
CA ILE A 139 -16.82 -10.23 4.36
C ILE A 139 -17.49 -9.48 5.49
N SER A 140 -17.34 -9.92 6.73
CA SER A 140 -17.88 -9.26 7.91
C SER A 140 -17.35 -7.83 8.13
N LEU A 141 -16.16 -7.53 7.60
CA LEU A 141 -15.59 -6.16 7.62
C LEU A 141 -15.98 -5.38 6.36
N PHE A 142 -16.06 -6.05 5.22
CA PHE A 142 -16.21 -5.42 3.91
C PHE A 142 -17.37 -6.05 3.11
N PRO A 143 -18.63 -5.95 3.57
CA PRO A 143 -19.75 -6.62 2.93
C PRO A 143 -20.04 -6.09 1.51
N ASN A 144 -19.68 -4.85 1.22
CA ASN A 144 -20.01 -4.14 -0.02
C ASN A 144 -18.81 -3.96 -0.96
N LEU A 145 -17.79 -4.83 -0.85
CA LEU A 145 -16.62 -4.75 -1.74
C LEU A 145 -17.04 -5.03 -3.18
N THR A 146 -16.64 -4.13 -4.07
CA THR A 146 -16.94 -4.23 -5.51
C THR A 146 -15.66 -4.42 -6.33
N LYS A 147 -15.83 -4.83 -7.60
CA LYS A 147 -14.72 -4.91 -8.54
C LYS A 147 -14.05 -3.54 -8.73
N GLN A 148 -14.82 -2.47 -8.77
CA GLN A 148 -14.30 -1.10 -8.92
C GLN A 148 -13.40 -0.71 -7.73
N ASN A 149 -13.76 -1.08 -6.50
CA ASN A 149 -12.88 -0.87 -5.33
C ASN A 149 -11.58 -1.67 -5.47
N CYS A 150 -11.65 -2.91 -6.00
CA CYS A 150 -10.47 -3.74 -6.23
C CYS A 150 -9.58 -3.23 -7.37
N GLU A 151 -10.12 -2.55 -8.37
CA GLU A 151 -9.36 -1.90 -9.45
C GLU A 151 -8.71 -0.59 -9.00
N ALA A 152 -9.28 0.04 -7.99
CA ALA A 152 -8.73 1.22 -7.33
C ALA A 152 -7.77 0.86 -6.18
N SER A 153 -7.63 1.71 -5.18
CA SER A 153 -6.83 1.47 -3.99
C SER A 153 -7.65 0.79 -2.89
N LEU A 154 -7.32 -0.46 -2.56
CA LEU A 154 -7.95 -1.16 -1.43
C LEU A 154 -7.67 -0.46 -0.09
N LEU A 155 -6.49 0.14 0.09
CA LEU A 155 -6.20 0.91 1.31
C LEU A 155 -7.12 2.12 1.42
N SER A 156 -7.34 2.84 0.30
CA SER A 156 -8.30 3.95 0.28
C SER A 156 -9.73 3.49 0.58
N TYR A 157 -10.14 2.35 0.02
CA TYR A 157 -11.44 1.75 0.31
C TYR A 157 -11.60 1.42 1.80
N ILE A 158 -10.55 0.87 2.44
CA ILE A 158 -10.57 0.54 3.87
C ILE A 158 -10.65 1.82 4.71
N GLU A 159 -9.81 2.82 4.41
CA GLU A 159 -9.66 4.00 5.25
C GLU A 159 -10.75 5.06 5.01
N TYR A 160 -11.19 5.26 3.76
CA TYR A 160 -12.11 6.36 3.42
C TYR A 160 -13.55 5.87 3.24
N ASP A 161 -13.77 4.75 2.56
CA ASP A 161 -15.13 4.27 2.28
C ASP A 161 -15.72 3.50 3.48
N ASN A 162 -14.88 2.85 4.29
CA ASN A 162 -15.30 2.08 5.46
C ASN A 162 -14.89 2.70 6.80
N ASP A 163 -14.19 3.84 6.80
CA ASP A 163 -13.78 4.60 8.00
C ASP A 163 -12.97 3.75 9.01
N TYR A 164 -12.25 2.74 8.53
CA TYR A 164 -11.31 2.01 9.34
C TYR A 164 -9.94 2.71 9.37
N GLU A 165 -9.25 2.58 10.49
CA GLU A 165 -7.89 3.07 10.64
C GLU A 165 -6.91 1.90 10.63
N ILE A 166 -6.01 1.89 9.63
CA ILE A 166 -4.98 0.86 9.48
C ILE A 166 -3.86 1.14 10.49
N SER A 167 -3.47 0.11 11.24
CA SER A 167 -2.42 0.20 12.24
C SER A 167 -1.05 -0.20 11.67
N HIS A 168 -0.90 -1.47 11.33
CA HIS A 168 0.38 -2.03 10.87
C HIS A 168 0.15 -3.28 10.02
N GLY A 169 1.23 -3.78 9.42
CA GLY A 169 1.25 -5.08 8.73
C GLY A 169 2.48 -5.89 9.11
N ILE A 170 2.32 -7.20 9.19
CA ILE A 170 3.41 -8.14 9.36
C ILE A 170 3.71 -8.76 8.01
N LYS A 171 4.93 -8.61 7.52
CA LYS A 171 5.35 -9.10 6.21
C LYS A 171 6.41 -10.18 6.33
N ASN A 172 6.20 -11.28 5.60
CA ASN A 172 7.18 -12.34 5.41
C ASN A 172 7.62 -12.35 3.95
N ILE A 173 8.93 -12.27 3.72
CA ILE A 173 9.51 -12.17 2.39
C ILE A 173 10.30 -13.45 2.11
N SER A 174 10.01 -14.09 0.98
CA SER A 174 10.67 -15.32 0.55
C SER A 174 10.88 -15.35 -0.96
N ALA A 175 11.82 -16.15 -1.41
CA ALA A 175 11.97 -16.49 -2.83
C ALA A 175 11.08 -17.70 -3.15
N VAL A 176 10.37 -17.63 -4.27
CA VAL A 176 9.47 -18.70 -4.73
C VAL A 176 9.64 -18.97 -6.22
N ILE A 177 9.22 -20.15 -6.64
CA ILE A 177 9.11 -20.53 -8.05
C ILE A 177 7.67 -20.23 -8.48
N LEU A 178 7.53 -19.53 -9.61
CA LEU A 178 6.24 -19.26 -10.23
C LEU A 178 5.64 -20.52 -10.84
N THR A 179 4.33 -20.67 -10.76
CA THR A 179 3.60 -21.69 -11.51
C THR A 179 3.59 -21.36 -13.00
N ASN A 180 3.23 -22.33 -13.85
CA ASN A 180 3.11 -22.10 -15.29
C ASN A 180 2.10 -20.98 -15.62
N GLU A 181 0.96 -20.94 -14.93
CA GLU A 181 -0.05 -19.88 -15.10
C GLU A 181 0.51 -18.51 -14.70
N GLU A 182 1.26 -18.42 -13.61
CA GLU A 182 1.90 -17.18 -13.18
C GLU A 182 3.01 -16.73 -14.13
N MET A 183 3.74 -17.69 -14.72
CA MET A 183 4.74 -17.40 -15.76
C MET A 183 4.10 -16.81 -17.01
N GLU A 184 2.99 -17.39 -17.48
CA GLU A 184 2.23 -16.86 -18.63
C GLU A 184 1.70 -15.45 -18.33
N LEU A 185 1.15 -15.24 -17.13
CA LEU A 185 0.64 -13.91 -16.71
C LEU A 185 1.76 -12.87 -16.58
N SER A 186 2.95 -13.28 -16.18
CA SER A 186 4.08 -12.35 -15.96
C SER A 186 4.78 -11.90 -17.23
N ASN A 187 4.57 -12.59 -18.35
CA ASN A 187 5.36 -12.48 -19.59
C ASN A 187 6.88 -12.68 -19.36
N LYS A 188 7.28 -13.34 -18.27
CA LYS A 188 8.68 -13.65 -17.99
C LYS A 188 9.14 -14.82 -18.86
N GLN A 189 10.27 -14.66 -19.53
CA GLN A 189 10.89 -15.72 -20.33
C GLN A 189 12.21 -16.23 -19.74
N ASP A 190 12.89 -15.39 -18.96
CA ASP A 190 14.28 -15.65 -18.55
C ASP A 190 14.40 -16.36 -17.19
N SER A 191 13.36 -16.37 -16.36
CA SER A 191 13.41 -16.95 -15.02
C SER A 191 12.02 -17.19 -14.46
N ASN A 192 11.83 -18.32 -13.78
CA ASN A 192 10.63 -18.63 -13.03
C ASN A 192 10.71 -18.21 -11.54
N LEU A 193 11.77 -17.51 -11.14
CA LEU A 193 11.94 -17.01 -9.77
C LEU A 193 11.13 -15.71 -9.57
N ALA A 194 10.56 -15.59 -8.39
CA ALA A 194 9.89 -14.38 -7.93
C ALA A 194 10.16 -14.14 -6.44
N ILE A 195 9.99 -12.90 -6.00
CA ILE A 195 9.96 -12.58 -4.58
C ILE A 195 8.51 -12.56 -4.13
N GLN A 196 8.20 -13.39 -3.15
CA GLN A 196 6.89 -13.42 -2.51
C GLN A 196 6.90 -12.60 -1.24
N VAL A 197 5.88 -11.75 -1.08
CA VAL A 197 5.59 -11.04 0.16
C VAL A 197 4.24 -11.52 0.66
N GLU A 198 4.23 -12.27 1.75
CA GLU A 198 3.01 -12.51 2.53
C GLU A 198 2.78 -11.33 3.46
N ASN A 199 1.56 -10.86 3.56
CA ASN A 199 1.20 -9.75 4.44
C ASN A 199 -0.04 -10.09 5.26
N ILE A 200 0.00 -9.77 6.55
CA ILE A 200 -1.15 -9.77 7.44
C ILE A 200 -1.34 -8.34 7.92
N GLY A 201 -2.44 -7.70 7.53
CA GLY A 201 -2.73 -6.31 7.84
C GLY A 201 -3.70 -6.16 9.01
N TYR A 202 -3.39 -5.25 9.93
CA TYR A 202 -4.13 -5.00 11.16
C TYR A 202 -4.73 -3.61 11.21
N LEU A 203 -5.96 -3.52 11.70
CA LEU A 203 -6.63 -2.28 12.07
C LEU A 203 -6.20 -1.83 13.48
N THR A 204 -6.42 -0.57 13.81
CA THR A 204 -6.13 -0.01 15.16
C THR A 204 -6.93 -0.67 16.27
N ASN A 205 -8.08 -1.28 15.96
CA ASN A 205 -8.88 -2.06 16.89
C ASN A 205 -8.40 -3.51 17.08
N GLY A 206 -7.25 -3.87 16.50
CA GLY A 206 -6.62 -5.19 16.59
C GLY A 206 -7.16 -6.25 15.63
N ARG A 207 -8.21 -5.97 14.84
CA ARG A 207 -8.75 -6.92 13.88
C ARG A 207 -7.85 -7.04 12.64
N VAL A 208 -7.74 -8.25 12.11
CA VAL A 208 -7.06 -8.47 10.82
C VAL A 208 -8.03 -8.11 9.70
N TYR A 209 -7.61 -7.21 8.82
CA TYR A 209 -8.43 -6.78 7.69
C TYR A 209 -8.06 -7.46 6.38
N GLU A 210 -6.82 -7.94 6.27
CA GLU A 210 -6.28 -8.52 5.04
C GLU A 210 -5.24 -9.58 5.36
N TYR A 211 -5.30 -10.70 4.64
CA TYR A 211 -4.18 -11.59 4.39
C TYR A 211 -3.90 -11.57 2.89
N SER A 212 -2.68 -11.30 2.48
CA SER A 212 -2.34 -11.29 1.06
C SER A 212 -0.99 -11.94 0.76
N ILE A 213 -0.89 -12.47 -0.46
CA ILE A 213 0.32 -13.05 -1.04
C ILE A 213 0.59 -12.31 -2.34
N ASN A 214 1.69 -11.58 -2.38
CA ASN A 214 2.09 -10.77 -3.53
C ASN A 214 3.36 -11.38 -4.12
N LYS A 215 3.31 -11.80 -5.39
CA LYS A 215 4.48 -12.36 -6.09
C LYS A 215 5.00 -11.32 -7.07
N HIS A 216 6.14 -10.74 -6.73
CA HIS A 216 6.83 -9.73 -7.52
C HIS A 216 7.68 -10.38 -8.58
N PHE A 217 7.47 -9.98 -9.82
CA PHE A 217 8.19 -10.53 -10.97
C PHE A 217 9.56 -9.88 -11.17
N ASN A 218 9.82 -8.79 -10.47
CA ASN A 218 11.15 -8.20 -10.38
C ASN A 218 11.98 -8.92 -9.31
N ASN A 219 13.30 -9.01 -9.52
CA ASN A 219 14.18 -9.76 -8.63
C ASN A 219 14.71 -8.94 -7.44
N SER A 220 14.06 -7.82 -7.11
CA SER A 220 14.45 -6.96 -6.00
C SER A 220 13.26 -6.27 -5.35
N ILE A 221 13.34 -6.09 -4.04
CA ILE A 221 12.45 -5.25 -3.26
C ILE A 221 13.32 -4.22 -2.56
N VAL A 222 12.98 -2.94 -2.68
CA VAL A 222 13.65 -1.86 -1.96
C VAL A 222 12.85 -1.54 -0.71
N TYR A 223 13.53 -1.56 0.42
CA TYR A 223 12.95 -1.26 1.73
C TYR A 223 13.56 0.01 2.32
N TYR A 224 12.72 0.97 2.68
CA TYR A 224 13.13 2.13 3.44
C TYR A 224 13.08 1.81 4.94
N ALA A 225 14.24 1.80 5.59
CA ALA A 225 14.35 1.62 7.04
C ALA A 225 14.65 2.95 7.72
N LYS A 226 13.81 3.34 8.69
CA LYS A 226 14.09 4.44 9.60
C LYS A 226 14.88 3.89 10.79
N ARG A 227 15.90 4.60 11.20
CA ARG A 227 16.67 4.34 12.43
C ARG A 227 16.24 5.27 13.55
#